data_bd61e02f2f42286d4b0cee5974665974
#
_entry.id   bd61e02f2f42286d4b0cee5974665974
#
_cell.length_a   1.000
_cell.length_b   1.000
_cell.length_c   1.000
_cell.angle_alpha   90.00
_cell.angle_beta   90.00
_cell.angle_gamma   90.00
#
_symmetry.space_group_name_H-M   'P 1'
#
loop_
_entity.id
_entity.type
_entity.pdbx_description
1 polymer ?
#
loop_
_entity_poly.entity_id
_entity_poly.type
_entity_poly.pdbx_seq_one_letter_code
_entity_poly.pdbx_strand_id
1 'polypeptide(L)'
;RYKENLESFLGMKNLPKILITPGEPSGIGYDILLSVAEKKFPAQIIAITNLELLKERAVLLKKKINLINVDLHCEDIPLNSPGTILVHDIKTHDKIEVGSPNIKHVPMILQSLDIAINACMKKYAAAMVTGPVQKNIIMKFGENFSGHTEYIANQTGGMPIMMLHAQKLRVALLTTHVPLVDVPKLITKDRIKSYVEIIND
;
A
#
# COMPACT_ATOMS: atom_id res chain seq x y z
N ARG A 1 13.59 -23.04 -9.85
CA ARG A 1 14.22 -21.68 -9.83
C ARG A 1 13.46 -20.68 -8.95
N TYR A 2 12.10 -20.60 -8.96
CA TYR A 2 11.35 -19.67 -8.09
C TYR A 2 11.34 -20.12 -6.61
N LYS A 3 11.27 -21.44 -6.34
CA LYS A 3 11.37 -22.02 -4.99
C LYS A 3 12.78 -21.94 -4.41
N GLU A 4 13.81 -22.20 -5.19
CA GLU A 4 15.23 -22.11 -4.78
C GLU A 4 15.64 -20.68 -4.41
N ASN A 5 15.15 -19.67 -5.14
CA ASN A 5 15.33 -18.28 -4.77
C ASN A 5 14.60 -17.91 -3.47
N LEU A 6 13.43 -18.50 -3.20
CA LEU A 6 12.67 -18.23 -1.96
C LEU A 6 13.41 -18.75 -0.71
N GLU A 7 14.05 -19.91 -0.79
CA GLU A 7 14.82 -20.49 0.32
C GLU A 7 16.12 -19.72 0.58
N SER A 8 16.79 -19.21 -0.44
CA SER A 8 17.97 -18.34 -0.29
C SER A 8 17.61 -16.97 0.31
N PHE A 9 16.43 -16.40 0.00
CA PHE A 9 15.94 -15.16 0.60
C PHE A 9 15.56 -15.30 2.08
N LEU A 10 15.12 -16.47 2.51
CA LEU A 10 14.69 -16.73 3.89
C LEU A 10 15.85 -16.84 4.90
N GLY A 11 17.08 -16.93 4.43
CA GLY A 11 18.30 -16.85 5.24
C GLY A 11 18.87 -15.43 5.38
N MET A 12 18.30 -14.43 4.72
CA MET A 12 18.78 -13.04 4.79
C MET A 12 18.25 -12.35 6.06
N LYS A 13 19.17 -11.87 6.90
CA LYS A 13 18.85 -11.06 8.10
C LYS A 13 18.07 -9.76 7.82
N ASN A 14 18.00 -9.31 6.55
CA ASN A 14 17.37 -8.06 6.13
C ASN A 14 16.41 -8.31 4.95
N LEU A 15 15.19 -8.79 5.23
CA LEU A 15 14.11 -8.80 4.24
C LEU A 15 13.60 -7.38 3.98
N PRO A 16 13.23 -7.03 2.73
CA PRO A 16 12.63 -5.74 2.44
C PRO A 16 11.30 -5.57 3.20
N LYS A 17 11.13 -4.43 3.85
CA LYS A 17 9.87 -4.06 4.50
C LYS A 17 8.90 -3.55 3.45
N ILE A 18 7.70 -4.14 3.35
CA ILE A 18 6.61 -3.72 2.48
C ILE A 18 5.44 -3.28 3.37
N LEU A 19 5.02 -2.05 3.22
CA LEU A 19 3.92 -1.49 3.99
C LEU A 19 2.59 -1.69 3.26
N ILE A 20 1.55 -2.08 3.98
CA ILE A 20 0.19 -2.18 3.43
C ILE A 20 -0.71 -1.18 4.14
N THR A 21 -1.30 -0.28 3.37
CA THR A 21 -2.41 0.57 3.84
C THR A 21 -3.71 -0.05 3.35
N PRO A 22 -4.55 -0.63 4.22
CA PRO A 22 -5.75 -1.38 3.77
C PRO A 22 -6.85 -0.49 3.19
N GLY A 23 -6.74 0.84 3.33
CA GLY A 23 -7.69 1.79 2.79
C GLY A 23 -8.96 1.95 3.63
N GLU A 24 -10.14 1.96 3.00
CA GLU A 24 -11.42 2.17 3.68
C GLU A 24 -11.72 1.04 4.68
N PRO A 25 -11.84 1.34 5.99
CA PRO A 25 -12.00 0.31 7.02
C PRO A 25 -13.33 -0.43 6.95
N SER A 26 -14.37 0.19 6.38
CA SER A 26 -15.66 -0.48 6.15
C SER A 26 -15.66 -1.35 4.90
N GLY A 27 -14.60 -1.26 4.07
CA GLY A 27 -14.48 -1.95 2.78
C GLY A 27 -13.73 -3.29 2.86
N ILE A 28 -13.42 -3.84 1.68
CA ILE A 28 -12.82 -5.15 1.52
C ILE A 28 -11.30 -5.20 1.78
N GLY A 29 -10.64 -4.04 1.93
CA GLY A 29 -9.18 -3.98 2.09
C GLY A 29 -8.68 -4.76 3.31
N TYR A 30 -9.45 -4.73 4.39
CA TYR A 30 -9.18 -5.50 5.61
C TYR A 30 -9.34 -7.01 5.40
N ASP A 31 -10.34 -7.43 4.61
CA ASP A 31 -10.57 -8.84 4.27
C ASP A 31 -9.41 -9.40 3.43
N ILE A 32 -8.95 -8.60 2.47
CA ILE A 32 -7.80 -8.93 1.62
C ILE A 32 -6.52 -9.03 2.47
N LEU A 33 -6.28 -8.06 3.36
CA LEU A 33 -5.12 -8.05 4.25
C LEU A 33 -5.10 -9.32 5.13
N LEU A 34 -6.22 -9.69 5.75
CA LEU A 34 -6.33 -10.90 6.54
C LEU A 34 -6.10 -12.18 5.71
N SER A 35 -6.40 -12.16 4.41
CA SER A 35 -6.14 -13.28 3.51
C SER A 35 -4.66 -13.35 3.09
N VAL A 36 -3.97 -12.21 3.06
CA VAL A 36 -2.52 -12.14 2.82
C VAL A 36 -1.73 -12.83 3.94
N ALA A 37 -2.20 -12.75 5.18
CA ALA A 37 -1.55 -13.37 6.35
C ALA A 37 -1.33 -14.87 6.23
N GLU A 38 -2.14 -15.57 5.45
CA GLU A 38 -2.03 -17.02 5.25
C GLU A 38 -0.88 -17.42 4.33
N LYS A 39 -0.27 -16.45 3.65
CA LYS A 39 0.77 -16.66 2.63
C LYS A 39 2.14 -16.30 3.17
N LYS A 40 3.18 -16.92 2.59
CA LYS A 40 4.57 -16.60 2.84
C LYS A 40 5.11 -15.70 1.74
N PHE A 41 5.77 -14.62 2.13
CA PHE A 41 6.39 -13.66 1.21
C PHE A 41 7.88 -13.54 1.50
N PRO A 42 8.72 -13.26 0.49
CA PRO A 42 10.14 -12.93 0.67
C PRO A 42 10.29 -11.44 1.08
N ALA A 43 9.49 -11.01 2.04
CA ALA A 43 9.44 -9.63 2.54
C ALA A 43 8.84 -9.60 3.95
N GLN A 44 9.15 -8.58 4.70
CA GLN A 44 8.46 -8.21 5.93
C GLN A 44 7.21 -7.40 5.58
N ILE A 45 6.03 -7.95 5.85
CA ILE A 45 4.75 -7.29 5.55
C ILE A 45 4.24 -6.61 6.82
N ILE A 46 4.08 -5.30 6.78
CA ILE A 46 3.60 -4.50 7.91
C ILE A 46 2.36 -3.72 7.47
N ALA A 47 1.25 -3.95 8.15
CA ALA A 47 0.02 -3.18 7.93
C ALA A 47 0.07 -1.87 8.72
N ILE A 48 -0.28 -0.76 8.08
CA ILE A 48 -0.45 0.54 8.73
C ILE A 48 -1.94 0.75 8.93
N THR A 49 -2.46 0.42 10.11
CA THR A 49 -3.90 0.45 10.37
C THR A 49 -4.20 0.38 11.86
N ASN A 50 -5.47 0.47 12.25
CA ASN A 50 -5.88 0.25 13.63
C ASN A 50 -5.94 -1.25 13.95
N LEU A 51 -5.24 -1.63 15.03
CA LEU A 51 -5.09 -3.02 15.46
C LEU A 51 -6.42 -3.64 15.91
N GLU A 52 -7.24 -2.88 16.65
CA GLU A 52 -8.50 -3.40 17.17
C GLU A 52 -9.52 -3.61 16.06
N LEU A 53 -9.63 -2.67 15.11
CA LEU A 53 -10.49 -2.85 13.94
C LEU A 53 -10.10 -4.08 13.12
N LEU A 54 -8.81 -4.35 13.00
CA LEU A 54 -8.34 -5.54 12.28
C LEU A 54 -8.65 -6.83 13.05
N LYS A 55 -8.59 -6.80 14.39
CA LYS A 55 -9.03 -7.91 15.25
C LYS A 55 -10.54 -8.18 15.10
N GLU A 56 -11.36 -7.12 15.18
CA GLU A 56 -12.81 -7.23 15.01
C GLU A 56 -13.16 -7.85 13.63
N ARG A 57 -12.45 -7.41 12.58
CA ARG A 57 -12.64 -7.97 11.23
C ARG A 57 -12.21 -9.44 11.15
N ALA A 58 -11.11 -9.84 11.80
CA ALA A 58 -10.67 -11.23 11.86
C ALA A 58 -11.70 -12.12 12.56
N VAL A 59 -12.30 -11.65 13.67
CA VAL A 59 -13.37 -12.35 14.38
C VAL A 59 -14.62 -12.51 13.49
N LEU A 60 -15.04 -11.43 12.82
CA LEU A 60 -16.19 -11.44 11.91
C LEU A 60 -16.02 -12.47 10.79
N LEU A 61 -14.81 -12.58 10.24
CA LEU A 61 -14.46 -13.51 9.15
C LEU A 61 -14.08 -14.91 9.66
N LYS A 62 -14.14 -15.14 10.98
CA LYS A 62 -13.74 -16.41 11.63
C LYS A 62 -12.30 -16.83 11.29
N LYS A 63 -11.42 -15.86 11.08
CA LYS A 63 -10.00 -16.09 10.79
C LYS A 63 -9.18 -16.08 12.08
N LYS A 64 -8.37 -17.13 12.26
CA LYS A 64 -7.41 -17.21 13.38
C LYS A 64 -6.07 -16.61 12.94
N ILE A 65 -5.93 -15.30 13.10
CA ILE A 65 -4.72 -14.54 12.73
C ILE A 65 -4.09 -13.97 14.01
N ASN A 66 -2.79 -14.13 14.13
CA ASN A 66 -2.01 -13.49 15.19
C ASN A 66 -1.62 -12.07 14.73
N LEU A 67 -2.08 -11.04 15.43
CA LEU A 67 -1.77 -9.65 15.16
C LEU A 67 -0.73 -9.15 16.15
N ILE A 68 0.42 -8.73 15.65
CA ILE A 68 1.54 -8.25 16.46
C ILE A 68 1.71 -6.75 16.21
N ASN A 69 1.54 -5.96 17.27
CA ASN A 69 1.83 -4.52 17.20
C ASN A 69 3.35 -4.31 17.12
N VAL A 70 3.79 -3.51 16.15
CA VAL A 70 5.20 -3.18 15.93
C VAL A 70 5.38 -1.69 15.72
N ASP A 71 6.49 -1.16 16.17
CA ASP A 71 6.92 0.17 15.77
C ASP A 71 7.73 0.05 14.46
N LEU A 72 7.25 0.74 13.43
CA LEU A 72 7.88 0.77 12.11
C LEU A 72 9.35 1.27 12.16
N HIS A 73 9.69 2.08 13.16
CA HIS A 73 11.03 2.67 13.32
C HIS A 73 12.01 1.77 14.09
N CYS A 74 11.53 0.68 14.69
CA CYS A 74 12.40 -0.28 15.33
C CYS A 74 13.19 -1.10 14.29
N GLU A 75 14.45 -1.40 14.63
CA GLU A 75 15.30 -2.28 13.81
C GLU A 75 14.90 -3.74 13.98
N ASP A 76 14.56 -4.16 15.21
CA ASP A 76 14.21 -5.53 15.58
C ASP A 76 12.72 -5.82 15.41
N ILE A 77 12.21 -5.72 14.18
CA ILE A 77 10.83 -6.13 13.88
C ILE A 77 10.84 -7.64 13.58
N PRO A 78 9.94 -8.43 14.21
CA PRO A 78 9.88 -9.87 13.98
C PRO A 78 9.56 -10.20 12.52
N LEU A 79 9.98 -11.38 12.05
CA LEU A 79 9.62 -11.85 10.71
C LEU A 79 8.16 -12.32 10.70
N ASN A 80 7.48 -12.08 9.58
CA ASN A 80 6.16 -12.65 9.35
C ASN A 80 6.25 -14.18 9.27
N SER A 81 5.32 -14.84 9.94
CA SER A 81 5.02 -16.27 9.74
C SER A 81 3.59 -16.43 9.20
N PRO A 82 3.27 -17.53 8.50
CA PRO A 82 1.88 -17.79 8.09
C PRO A 82 0.94 -17.70 9.29
N GLY A 83 -0.19 -17.02 9.11
CA GLY A 83 -1.14 -16.73 10.18
C GLY A 83 -0.78 -15.52 11.05
N THR A 84 0.26 -14.75 10.70
CA THR A 84 0.69 -13.56 11.46
C THR A 84 0.67 -12.31 10.57
N ILE A 85 0.16 -11.20 11.10
CA ILE A 85 0.29 -9.84 10.51
C ILE A 85 0.99 -8.94 11.51
N LEU A 86 2.02 -8.25 11.06
CA LEU A 86 2.63 -7.15 11.80
C LEU A 86 1.81 -5.89 11.56
N VAL A 87 1.49 -5.14 12.59
CA VAL A 87 0.64 -3.95 12.51
C VAL A 87 1.36 -2.78 13.16
N HIS A 88 1.57 -1.71 12.42
CA HIS A 88 1.87 -0.40 13.00
C HIS A 88 0.54 0.27 13.31
N ASP A 89 0.23 0.34 14.61
CA ASP A 89 -1.09 0.71 15.10
C ASP A 89 -1.38 2.21 14.97
N ILE A 90 -2.44 2.56 14.26
CA ILE A 90 -2.99 3.92 14.18
C ILE A 90 -4.21 3.99 15.11
N LYS A 91 -4.21 4.96 16.01
CA LYS A 91 -5.33 5.14 16.92
C LYS A 91 -6.55 5.74 16.20
N THR A 92 -7.69 5.14 16.44
CA THR A 92 -9.00 5.70 16.10
C THR A 92 -9.99 5.35 17.20
N HIS A 93 -10.97 6.21 17.38
CA HIS A 93 -12.08 5.99 18.34
C HIS A 93 -13.40 5.76 17.61
N ASP A 94 -13.39 5.75 16.28
CA ASP A 94 -14.59 5.59 15.49
C ASP A 94 -15.02 4.13 15.42
N LYS A 95 -16.30 3.89 15.65
CA LYS A 95 -16.91 2.59 15.42
C LYS A 95 -17.10 2.40 13.91
N ILE A 96 -16.60 1.28 13.40
CA ILE A 96 -16.68 0.96 11.97
C ILE A 96 -17.83 -0.02 11.73
N GLU A 97 -18.73 0.36 10.84
CA GLU A 97 -19.79 -0.52 10.33
C GLU A 97 -19.38 -1.05 8.95
N VAL A 98 -19.27 -2.37 8.83
CA VAL A 98 -18.85 -3.03 7.58
C VAL A 98 -19.84 -2.74 6.46
N GLY A 99 -19.34 -2.32 5.30
CA GLY A 99 -20.17 -1.95 4.15
C GLY A 99 -20.73 -0.52 4.18
N SER A 100 -20.49 0.24 5.28
CA SER A 100 -21.00 1.60 5.47
C SER A 100 -19.84 2.62 5.52
N PRO A 101 -19.30 3.04 4.37
CA PRO A 101 -18.25 4.04 4.32
C PRO A 101 -18.68 5.37 4.94
N ASN A 102 -17.81 5.97 5.76
CA ASN A 102 -18.13 7.18 6.50
C ASN A 102 -17.00 8.22 6.42
N ILE A 103 -17.37 9.49 6.36
CA ILE A 103 -16.44 10.62 6.31
C ILE A 103 -15.51 10.65 7.55
N LYS A 104 -15.95 10.14 8.69
CA LYS A 104 -15.16 10.04 9.92
C LYS A 104 -13.95 9.11 9.79
N HIS A 105 -13.96 8.20 8.81
CA HIS A 105 -12.84 7.28 8.57
C HIS A 105 -11.69 7.94 7.81
N VAL A 106 -11.94 9.06 7.13
CA VAL A 106 -10.97 9.74 6.26
C VAL A 106 -9.66 10.10 6.97
N PRO A 107 -9.67 10.68 8.19
CA PRO A 107 -8.43 10.99 8.88
C PRO A 107 -7.51 9.78 9.06
N MET A 108 -8.07 8.62 9.42
CA MET A 108 -7.29 7.39 9.58
C MET A 108 -6.76 6.86 8.24
N ILE A 109 -7.56 6.96 7.17
CA ILE A 109 -7.15 6.55 5.81
C ILE A 109 -5.95 7.39 5.36
N LEU A 110 -6.04 8.72 5.48
CA LEU A 110 -4.98 9.64 5.08
C LEU A 110 -3.75 9.47 5.97
N GLN A 111 -3.92 9.36 7.29
CA GLN A 111 -2.81 9.12 8.22
C GLN A 111 -2.04 7.83 7.85
N SER A 112 -2.75 6.75 7.47
CA SER A 112 -2.10 5.51 7.05
C SER A 112 -1.26 5.68 5.80
N LEU A 113 -1.76 6.45 4.81
CA LEU A 113 -1.03 6.79 3.59
C LEU A 113 0.19 7.64 3.90
N ASP A 114 0.04 8.70 4.70
CA ASP A 114 1.13 9.62 5.05
C ASP A 114 2.26 8.90 5.78
N ILE A 115 1.95 8.03 6.74
CA ILE A 115 2.95 7.21 7.44
C ILE A 115 3.70 6.33 6.44
N ALA A 116 2.98 5.63 5.54
CA ALA A 116 3.59 4.74 4.57
C ALA A 116 4.46 5.50 3.56
N ILE A 117 3.99 6.62 3.04
CA ILE A 117 4.75 7.50 2.12
C ILE A 117 6.03 7.98 2.80
N ASN A 118 5.92 8.55 4.01
CA ASN A 118 7.07 9.06 4.75
C ASN A 118 8.10 7.96 5.05
N ALA A 119 7.64 6.76 5.40
CA ALA A 119 8.53 5.64 5.66
C ALA A 119 9.29 5.18 4.40
N CYS A 120 8.63 5.17 3.23
CA CYS A 120 9.27 4.88 1.96
C CYS A 120 10.29 5.98 1.58
N MET A 121 9.91 7.26 1.72
CA MET A 121 10.80 8.39 1.44
C MET A 121 12.05 8.39 2.33
N LYS A 122 11.92 8.01 3.59
CA LYS A 122 13.04 7.87 4.53
C LYS A 122 13.78 6.54 4.44
N LYS A 123 13.42 5.68 3.49
CA LYS A 123 14.02 4.35 3.29
C LYS A 123 13.86 3.39 4.48
N TYR A 124 12.90 3.63 5.36
CA TYR A 124 12.50 2.67 6.41
C TYR A 124 11.73 1.47 5.83
N ALA A 125 11.10 1.68 4.67
CA ALA A 125 10.44 0.63 3.90
C ALA A 125 10.86 0.69 2.43
N ALA A 126 10.87 -0.46 1.76
CA ALA A 126 11.24 -0.59 0.35
C ALA A 126 10.10 -0.19 -0.59
N ALA A 127 8.86 -0.40 -0.18
CA ALA A 127 7.68 -0.07 -0.96
C ALA A 127 6.42 -0.03 -0.09
N MET A 128 5.34 0.52 -0.66
CA MET A 128 4.00 0.47 -0.10
C MET A 128 3.00 -0.13 -1.08
N VAL A 129 1.97 -0.79 -0.54
CA VAL A 129 0.83 -1.36 -1.28
C VAL A 129 -0.44 -0.75 -0.72
N THR A 130 -1.28 -0.18 -1.58
CA THR A 130 -2.49 0.51 -1.16
C THR A 130 -3.73 -0.35 -1.39
N GLY A 131 -4.59 -0.45 -0.39
CA GLY A 131 -5.93 -1.01 -0.48
C GLY A 131 -6.93 0.00 -1.07
N PRO A 132 -8.14 -0.45 -1.41
CA PRO A 132 -9.15 0.39 -2.03
C PRO A 132 -9.69 1.46 -1.07
N VAL A 133 -9.92 2.66 -1.61
CA VAL A 133 -10.55 3.79 -0.90
C VAL A 133 -11.73 4.32 -1.69
N GLN A 134 -12.66 4.94 -1.00
CA GLN A 134 -13.81 5.59 -1.64
C GLN A 134 -13.53 7.08 -1.84
N LYS A 135 -13.07 7.43 -3.05
CA LYS A 135 -12.65 8.79 -3.43
C LYS A 135 -13.70 9.86 -3.06
N ASN A 136 -14.98 9.60 -3.36
CA ASN A 136 -16.06 10.56 -3.09
C ASN A 136 -16.19 10.95 -1.62
N ILE A 137 -15.86 10.04 -0.69
CA ILE A 137 -15.92 10.32 0.76
C ILE A 137 -14.72 11.17 1.17
N ILE A 138 -13.53 10.88 0.64
CA ILE A 138 -12.34 11.68 0.91
C ILE A 138 -12.51 13.11 0.37
N MET A 139 -13.05 13.25 -0.85
CA MET A 139 -13.38 14.57 -1.42
C MET A 139 -14.42 15.35 -0.60
N LYS A 140 -15.46 14.66 -0.07
CA LYS A 140 -16.46 15.29 0.82
C LYS A 140 -15.86 15.74 2.15
N PHE A 141 -14.79 15.14 2.61
CA PHE A 141 -14.06 15.56 3.80
C PHE A 141 -13.32 16.89 3.58
N GLY A 142 -13.13 17.30 2.31
CA GLY A 142 -12.47 18.56 1.94
C GLY A 142 -11.05 18.36 1.37
N GLU A 143 -10.59 17.13 1.23
CA GLU A 143 -9.31 16.82 0.65
C GLU A 143 -9.40 16.66 -0.89
N ASN A 144 -8.44 17.26 -1.59
CA ASN A 144 -8.32 17.11 -3.04
C ASN A 144 -7.68 15.76 -3.38
N PHE A 145 -8.48 14.70 -3.32
CA PHE A 145 -8.03 13.33 -3.54
C PHE A 145 -8.58 12.78 -4.88
N SER A 146 -7.84 12.95 -5.95
CA SER A 146 -8.16 12.38 -7.27
C SER A 146 -7.84 10.88 -7.37
N GLY A 147 -6.87 10.40 -6.58
CA GLY A 147 -6.46 9.01 -6.45
C GLY A 147 -5.16 8.86 -5.68
N HIS A 148 -4.78 7.60 -5.41
CA HIS A 148 -3.52 7.31 -4.72
C HIS A 148 -2.30 7.85 -5.49
N THR A 149 -2.30 7.71 -6.83
CA THR A 149 -1.20 8.13 -7.68
C THR A 149 -0.88 9.61 -7.52
N GLU A 150 -1.91 10.45 -7.63
CA GLU A 150 -1.78 11.90 -7.51
C GLU A 150 -1.47 12.31 -6.07
N TYR A 151 -2.11 11.66 -5.10
CA TYR A 151 -1.86 11.91 -3.68
C TYR A 151 -0.39 11.64 -3.31
N ILE A 152 0.13 10.47 -3.70
CA ILE A 152 1.52 10.09 -3.46
C ILE A 152 2.48 11.03 -4.21
N ALA A 153 2.20 11.35 -5.48
CA ALA A 153 3.02 12.25 -6.27
C ALA A 153 3.12 13.66 -5.64
N ASN A 154 2.00 14.19 -5.14
CA ASN A 154 1.98 15.49 -4.46
C ASN A 154 2.81 15.48 -3.17
N GLN A 155 2.75 14.40 -2.38
CA GLN A 155 3.51 14.27 -1.14
C GLN A 155 5.01 14.06 -1.38
N THR A 156 5.39 13.40 -2.46
CA THR A 156 6.78 13.05 -2.77
C THR A 156 7.47 14.08 -3.68
N GLY A 157 6.71 14.95 -4.35
CA GLY A 157 7.21 15.85 -5.39
C GLY A 157 7.70 15.11 -6.65
N GLY A 158 7.40 13.82 -6.77
CA GLY A 158 7.84 12.98 -7.89
C GLY A 158 6.88 12.98 -9.06
N MET A 159 7.37 12.61 -10.24
CA MET A 159 6.57 12.35 -11.42
C MET A 159 6.11 10.87 -11.41
N PRO A 160 4.80 10.58 -11.32
CA PRO A 160 4.31 9.21 -11.30
C PRO A 160 4.39 8.58 -12.69
N ILE A 161 4.88 7.35 -12.76
CA ILE A 161 4.86 6.53 -13.98
C ILE A 161 4.07 5.27 -13.71
N MET A 162 2.96 5.07 -14.46
CA MET A 162 2.19 3.85 -14.37
C MET A 162 2.92 2.71 -15.09
N MET A 163 3.16 1.63 -14.37
CA MET A 163 3.75 0.41 -14.94
C MET A 163 2.85 -0.79 -14.69
N LEU A 164 2.56 -1.56 -15.73
CA LEU A 164 1.89 -2.84 -15.67
C LEU A 164 2.96 -3.95 -15.74
N HIS A 165 2.82 -4.95 -14.90
CA HIS A 165 3.76 -6.07 -14.82
C HIS A 165 3.04 -7.40 -14.87
N ALA A 166 3.47 -8.29 -15.77
CA ALA A 166 3.00 -9.67 -15.84
C ALA A 166 4.18 -10.59 -16.16
N GLN A 167 4.57 -11.44 -15.23
CA GLN A 167 5.73 -12.35 -15.35
C GLN A 167 7.01 -11.61 -15.76
N LYS A 168 7.45 -11.75 -17.04
CA LYS A 168 8.66 -11.11 -17.58
C LYS A 168 8.35 -9.82 -18.35
N LEU A 169 7.07 -9.53 -18.62
CA LEU A 169 6.66 -8.35 -19.36
C LEU A 169 6.44 -7.18 -18.39
N ARG A 170 7.06 -6.05 -18.65
CA ARG A 170 6.84 -4.77 -17.96
C ARG A 170 6.48 -3.73 -19.01
N VAL A 171 5.37 -3.05 -18.82
CA VAL A 171 4.87 -2.00 -19.73
C VAL A 171 4.67 -0.72 -18.95
N ALA A 172 5.50 0.28 -19.19
CA ALA A 172 5.32 1.61 -18.64
C ALA A 172 4.52 2.47 -19.62
N LEU A 173 3.55 3.21 -19.08
CA LEU A 173 2.64 4.03 -19.88
C LEU A 173 3.13 5.48 -19.93
N LEU A 174 3.35 5.98 -21.14
CA LEU A 174 3.77 7.36 -21.36
C LEU A 174 2.61 8.36 -21.17
N THR A 175 1.37 7.90 -21.39
CA THR A 175 0.14 8.67 -21.18
C THR A 175 -0.90 7.83 -20.47
N THR A 176 -1.68 8.43 -19.55
CA THR A 176 -2.79 7.81 -18.82
C THR A 176 -3.96 8.79 -18.75
N HIS A 177 -5.19 8.27 -18.87
CA HIS A 177 -6.43 9.03 -18.67
C HIS A 177 -6.58 10.30 -19.53
N VAL A 178 -6.04 10.28 -20.75
CA VAL A 178 -6.18 11.37 -21.73
C VAL A 178 -7.02 10.91 -22.93
N PRO A 179 -7.77 11.81 -23.59
CA PRO A 179 -8.46 11.49 -24.83
C PRO A 179 -7.48 11.00 -25.90
N LEU A 180 -7.89 9.99 -26.70
CA LEU A 180 -7.02 9.40 -27.71
C LEU A 180 -6.47 10.43 -28.71
N VAL A 181 -7.28 11.43 -29.06
CA VAL A 181 -6.90 12.52 -29.97
C VAL A 181 -5.75 13.39 -29.46
N ASP A 182 -5.53 13.43 -28.15
CA ASP A 182 -4.48 14.21 -27.52
C ASP A 182 -3.18 13.41 -27.29
N VAL A 183 -3.24 12.08 -27.36
CA VAL A 183 -2.08 11.21 -27.16
C VAL A 183 -0.89 11.60 -28.05
N PRO A 184 -1.03 11.82 -29.39
CA PRO A 184 0.10 12.17 -30.26
C PRO A 184 0.83 13.45 -29.81
N LYS A 185 0.10 14.43 -29.28
CA LYS A 185 0.66 15.72 -28.82
C LYS A 185 1.51 15.56 -27.55
N LEU A 186 1.21 14.53 -26.74
CA LEU A 186 1.88 14.26 -25.47
C LEU A 186 3.10 13.35 -25.63
N ILE A 187 3.25 12.69 -26.78
CA ILE A 187 4.41 11.84 -27.08
C ILE A 187 5.51 12.72 -27.67
N THR A 188 6.38 13.22 -26.80
CA THR A 188 7.55 14.04 -27.15
C THR A 188 8.83 13.32 -26.82
N LYS A 189 9.92 13.69 -27.51
CA LYS A 189 11.25 13.13 -27.26
C LYS A 189 11.71 13.35 -25.80
N ASP A 190 11.48 14.55 -25.28
CA ASP A 190 11.88 14.91 -23.91
C ASP A 190 11.07 14.11 -22.87
N ARG A 191 9.76 13.93 -23.11
CA ARG A 191 8.93 13.11 -22.21
C ARG A 191 9.36 11.66 -22.21
N ILE A 192 9.66 11.08 -23.37
CA ILE A 192 10.18 9.70 -23.45
C ILE A 192 11.49 9.60 -22.68
N LYS A 193 12.42 10.55 -22.87
CA LYS A 193 13.71 10.56 -22.19
C LYS A 193 13.53 10.60 -20.66
N SER A 194 12.74 11.54 -20.15
CA SER A 194 12.48 11.66 -18.70
C SER A 194 11.87 10.39 -18.10
N TYR A 195 10.94 9.74 -18.81
CA TYR A 195 10.34 8.48 -18.36
C TYR A 195 11.35 7.33 -18.31
N VAL A 196 12.22 7.23 -19.33
CA VAL A 196 13.27 6.21 -19.37
C VAL A 196 14.27 6.43 -18.24
N GLU A 197 14.66 7.65 -17.95
CA GLU A 197 15.55 8.00 -16.84
C GLU A 197 14.95 7.54 -15.49
N ILE A 198 13.70 7.89 -15.21
CA ILE A 198 13.02 7.51 -13.94
C ILE A 198 12.87 5.98 -13.81
N ILE A 199 12.63 5.27 -14.92
CA ILE A 199 12.45 3.80 -14.87
C ILE A 199 13.78 3.07 -14.68
N ASN A 200 14.89 3.67 -15.10
CA ASN A 200 16.21 3.09 -15.01
C ASN A 200 16.86 3.27 -13.62
N ASP A 201 16.46 4.28 -12.85
CA ASP A 201 16.92 4.54 -11.49
C ASP A 201 16.31 3.56 -10.48
#